data_4f361093c312f56706353f85c2bcadb2
#
_entry.id   4f361093c312f56706353f85c2bcadb2
#
_cell.length_a   1.000
_cell.length_b   1.000
_cell.length_c   1.000
_cell.angle_alpha   90.00
_cell.angle_beta   90.00
_cell.angle_gamma   90.00
#
_symmetry.space_group_name_H-M   'P 1'
#
loop_
_entity.id
_entity.type
_entity.pdbx_description
1 polymer ?
#
loop_
_entity_poly.entity_id
_entity_poly.type
_entity_poly.pdbx_seq_one_letter_code
_entity_poly.pdbx_strand_id
1 'polypeptide(L)'
;MRDFFLWGSTDKRYNKEKEHGQRGEKYMATYVISDIHGEYELFIKLLEKIRFTSADTLYVLGDVIDRGPHPIKALLKLMEMPNAVCLVGNHEVMALKCLKFLRQEITESSIEKIDEKLLDNLATWQYNGAETTISEFRRLDEETQLDVLDFMEDFLVYETLTIEGKNYLLVHGGLGNFSPEKDIEDYSLHDIVWERPDYGRQYFENTYLVTGHTPTQLIAENEKPGYIYREKNHIAIDCGACNPSGRLAAICLESGEETY
;
A
#
# COMPACT_ATOMS: atom_id res chain seq x y z
N MET A 1 16.01 -18.88 -15.95
CA MET A 1 16.58 -18.18 -14.79
C MET A 1 15.46 -17.93 -13.80
N ARG A 2 15.56 -18.53 -12.63
CA ARG A 2 14.49 -18.44 -11.60
C ARG A 2 14.78 -17.16 -10.81
N ASP A 3 13.95 -16.13 -10.99
CA ASP A 3 14.01 -14.92 -10.18
C ASP A 3 13.32 -15.19 -8.84
N PHE A 4 14.12 -15.14 -7.79
CA PHE A 4 13.75 -15.36 -6.42
C PHE A 4 12.97 -14.14 -5.89
N PHE A 5 11.70 -14.31 -5.64
CA PHE A 5 11.00 -13.58 -4.59
C PHE A 5 10.51 -14.61 -3.58
N LEU A 6 11.29 -14.84 -2.53
CA LEU A 6 10.84 -15.58 -1.35
C LEU A 6 10.13 -14.59 -0.42
N TRP A 7 8.82 -14.58 -0.49
CA TRP A 7 7.99 -13.86 0.46
C TRP A 7 7.33 -14.87 1.38
N GLY A 8 7.88 -15.00 2.58
CA GLY A 8 7.32 -15.82 3.63
C GLY A 8 6.29 -15.04 4.44
N SER A 9 5.12 -15.62 4.63
CA SER A 9 4.14 -15.22 5.64
C SER A 9 4.79 -15.15 7.03
N THR A 10 4.69 -14.01 7.71
CA THR A 10 5.17 -13.86 9.09
C THR A 10 4.12 -14.29 10.11
N ASP A 11 3.76 -15.59 10.09
CA ASP A 11 2.84 -16.17 11.07
C ASP A 11 3.54 -16.51 12.40
N LYS A 12 4.13 -15.55 13.09
CA LYS A 12 4.76 -15.79 14.42
C LYS A 12 4.70 -14.67 15.45
N ARG A 13 3.87 -13.65 15.36
CA ARG A 13 3.96 -12.58 16.37
C ARG A 13 2.70 -12.11 17.11
N TYR A 14 1.55 -12.76 16.99
CA TYR A 14 0.35 -12.29 17.71
C TYR A 14 -0.42 -13.40 18.41
N ASN A 15 0.14 -13.92 19.52
CA ASN A 15 -0.64 -14.51 20.61
C ASN A 15 -0.07 -13.99 21.92
N LYS A 16 -0.65 -12.92 22.44
CA LYS A 16 -0.51 -12.52 23.85
C LYS A 16 -1.90 -12.33 24.46
N GLU A 17 -2.10 -13.10 25.51
CA GLU A 17 -3.34 -13.24 26.27
C GLU A 17 -3.82 -11.92 26.87
N LYS A 18 -5.15 -11.73 26.86
CA LYS A 18 -5.86 -10.60 27.47
C LYS A 18 -5.98 -10.85 28.98
N GLU A 19 -5.39 -9.99 29.82
CA GLU A 19 -5.81 -9.82 31.21
C GLU A 19 -6.68 -8.57 31.36
N HIS A 20 -7.82 -8.71 32.04
CA HIS A 20 -8.79 -7.66 32.28
C HIS A 20 -8.33 -6.75 33.43
N GLY A 21 -8.15 -5.44 33.16
CA GLY A 21 -7.83 -4.42 34.15
C GLY A 21 -8.50 -3.08 33.86
N GLN A 22 -9.21 -2.53 34.81
CA GLN A 22 -9.96 -1.28 34.73
C GLN A 22 -9.08 -0.04 34.74
N ARG A 23 -9.47 0.96 33.95
CA ARG A 23 -9.04 2.37 33.79
C ARG A 23 -8.00 2.65 32.71
N GLY A 24 -8.48 3.14 31.57
CA GLY A 24 -7.68 4.00 30.70
C GLY A 24 -6.68 3.26 29.81
N GLU A 25 -6.83 1.96 29.60
CA GLU A 25 -6.03 1.25 28.60
C GLU A 25 -6.49 1.67 27.21
N LYS A 26 -5.63 2.37 26.51
CA LYS A 26 -5.79 2.61 25.09
C LYS A 26 -5.69 1.25 24.41
N TYR A 27 -6.80 0.74 23.90
CA TYR A 27 -6.79 -0.47 23.09
C TYR A 27 -5.84 -0.26 21.90
N MET A 28 -4.99 -1.24 21.61
CA MET A 28 -4.21 -1.26 20.37
C MET A 28 -5.18 -1.27 19.21
N ALA A 29 -5.11 -0.24 18.37
CA ALA A 29 -5.95 -0.13 17.20
C ALA A 29 -5.16 -0.55 15.95
N THR A 30 -5.85 -1.20 15.02
CA THR A 30 -5.32 -1.57 13.71
C THR A 30 -5.97 -0.67 12.67
N TYR A 31 -5.17 0.23 12.12
CA TYR A 31 -5.59 1.15 11.07
C TYR A 31 -5.12 0.65 9.70
N VAL A 32 -5.97 0.88 8.69
CA VAL A 32 -5.62 0.64 7.29
C VAL A 32 -5.80 1.95 6.53
N ILE A 33 -4.80 2.31 5.72
CA ILE A 33 -4.81 3.43 4.77
C ILE A 33 -4.30 2.95 3.41
N SER A 34 -4.46 3.74 2.36
CA SER A 34 -3.99 3.40 1.02
C SER A 34 -3.67 4.64 0.20
N ASP A 35 -2.88 4.46 -0.86
CA ASP A 35 -2.71 5.43 -1.95
C ASP A 35 -2.38 6.84 -1.45
N ILE A 36 -1.28 6.95 -0.68
CA ILE A 36 -0.80 8.23 -0.14
C ILE A 36 -0.34 9.14 -1.28
N HIS A 37 0.28 8.55 -2.33
CA HIS A 37 0.72 9.27 -3.52
C HIS A 37 1.44 10.58 -3.21
N GLY A 38 2.45 10.55 -2.32
CA GLY A 38 3.24 11.71 -2.00
C GLY A 38 2.52 12.84 -1.26
N GLU A 39 1.28 12.64 -0.85
CA GLU A 39 0.49 13.59 -0.07
C GLU A 39 0.88 13.56 1.42
N TYR A 40 2.16 13.81 1.69
CA TYR A 40 2.76 13.76 3.02
C TYR A 40 1.99 14.55 4.08
N GLU A 41 1.57 15.78 3.75
CA GLU A 41 0.88 16.65 4.73
C GLU A 41 -0.52 16.09 5.07
N LEU A 42 -1.20 15.43 4.12
CA LEU A 42 -2.45 14.73 4.41
C LEU A 42 -2.20 13.50 5.28
N PHE A 43 -1.12 12.77 5.01
CA PHE A 43 -0.71 11.60 5.80
C PHE A 43 -0.45 11.99 7.27
N ILE A 44 0.34 13.02 7.52
CA ILE A 44 0.61 13.49 8.89
C ILE A 44 -0.68 13.94 9.59
N LYS A 45 -1.52 14.74 8.92
CA LYS A 45 -2.81 15.18 9.48
C LYS A 45 -3.73 14.00 9.80
N LEU A 46 -3.72 12.96 8.97
CA LEU A 46 -4.52 11.75 9.23
C LEU A 46 -4.02 11.03 10.48
N LEU A 47 -2.70 10.82 10.63
CA LEU A 47 -2.11 10.23 11.84
C LEU A 47 -2.46 11.02 13.11
N GLU A 48 -2.45 12.36 13.03
CA GLU A 48 -2.88 13.23 14.13
C GLU A 48 -4.38 13.06 14.47
N LYS A 49 -5.25 13.02 13.45
CA LYS A 49 -6.71 12.84 13.63
C LYS A 49 -7.05 11.52 14.31
N ILE A 50 -6.43 10.41 13.87
CA ILE A 50 -6.62 9.10 14.49
C ILE A 50 -5.87 8.95 15.82
N ARG A 51 -5.08 9.96 16.19
CA ARG A 51 -4.21 9.95 17.38
C ARG A 51 -3.31 8.71 17.42
N PHE A 52 -2.71 8.39 16.27
CA PHE A 52 -1.85 7.23 16.10
C PHE A 52 -0.68 7.23 17.09
N THR A 53 -0.39 6.09 17.68
CA THR A 53 0.69 5.92 18.65
C THR A 53 1.49 4.65 18.37
N SER A 54 2.62 4.48 19.07
CA SER A 54 3.45 3.27 18.99
C SER A 54 2.76 1.98 19.48
N ALA A 55 1.60 2.08 20.12
CA ALA A 55 0.80 0.93 20.52
C ALA A 55 -0.14 0.44 19.42
N ASP A 56 -0.41 1.27 18.42
CA ASP A 56 -1.31 0.96 17.32
C ASP A 56 -0.52 0.29 16.18
N THR A 57 -1.20 -0.34 15.23
CA THR A 57 -0.61 -0.85 13.99
C THR A 57 -1.21 -0.12 12.78
N LEU A 58 -0.37 0.28 11.85
CA LEU A 58 -0.78 0.91 10.59
C LEU A 58 -0.45 -0.01 9.42
N TYR A 59 -1.46 -0.39 8.64
CA TYR A 59 -1.28 -1.02 7.34
C TYR A 59 -1.45 0.02 6.23
N VAL A 60 -0.48 0.07 5.31
CA VAL A 60 -0.50 0.93 4.13
C VAL A 60 -0.60 0.04 2.90
N LEU A 61 -1.71 0.11 2.18
CA LEU A 61 -1.98 -0.79 1.04
C LEU A 61 -1.29 -0.35 -0.26
N GLY A 62 -0.07 0.14 -0.20
CA GLY A 62 0.73 0.53 -1.36
C GLY A 62 0.43 1.94 -1.89
N ASP A 63 1.07 2.24 -3.02
CA ASP A 63 1.02 3.53 -3.72
C ASP A 63 1.33 4.72 -2.79
N VAL A 64 2.44 4.60 -2.06
CA VAL A 64 2.98 5.66 -1.19
C VAL A 64 3.57 6.79 -2.02
N ILE A 65 4.19 6.43 -3.14
CA ILE A 65 4.97 7.33 -4.00
C ILE A 65 4.18 7.90 -5.17
N ASP A 66 4.84 8.80 -5.91
CA ASP A 66 4.38 9.42 -7.16
C ASP A 66 3.26 10.46 -6.99
N ARG A 67 3.03 11.23 -8.05
CA ARG A 67 1.97 12.24 -8.23
C ARG A 67 2.08 13.44 -7.29
N GLY A 68 1.91 13.23 -6.00
CA GLY A 68 1.91 14.30 -5.00
C GLY A 68 3.28 14.94 -4.77
N PRO A 69 3.34 15.98 -3.93
CA PRO A 69 4.53 16.84 -3.84
C PRO A 69 5.70 16.21 -3.07
N HIS A 70 5.48 15.25 -2.18
CA HIS A 70 6.50 14.75 -1.24
C HIS A 70 6.51 13.22 -1.07
N PRO A 71 6.71 12.45 -2.16
CA PRO A 71 6.66 10.99 -2.11
C PRO A 71 7.77 10.36 -1.26
N ILE A 72 9.01 10.83 -1.41
CA ILE A 72 10.14 10.31 -0.63
C ILE A 72 10.02 10.69 0.84
N LYS A 73 9.52 11.89 1.11
CA LYS A 73 9.28 12.31 2.50
C LYS A 73 8.24 11.42 3.19
N ALA A 74 7.21 10.94 2.47
CA ALA A 74 6.24 9.98 2.98
C ALA A 74 6.88 8.61 3.27
N LEU A 75 7.73 8.10 2.37
CA LEU A 75 8.50 6.87 2.59
C LEU A 75 9.42 6.98 3.81
N LEU A 76 10.24 8.04 3.90
CA LEU A 76 11.13 8.26 5.04
C LEU A 76 10.36 8.31 6.35
N LYS A 77 9.15 8.89 6.35
CA LYS A 77 8.29 8.88 7.54
C LYS A 77 7.84 7.47 7.91
N LEU A 78 7.47 6.64 6.95
CA LEU A 78 7.08 5.25 7.20
C LEU A 78 8.27 4.41 7.70
N MET A 79 9.49 4.65 7.20
CA MET A 79 10.73 4.00 7.69
C MET A 79 10.99 4.29 9.18
N GLU A 80 10.59 5.46 9.69
CA GLU A 80 10.68 5.81 11.11
C GLU A 80 9.61 5.12 11.99
N MET A 81 8.63 4.44 11.39
CA MET A 81 7.47 3.88 12.09
C MET A 81 7.56 2.34 12.15
N PRO A 82 8.13 1.75 13.21
CA PRO A 82 8.34 0.29 13.30
C PRO A 82 7.02 -0.50 13.42
N ASN A 83 5.92 0.18 13.63
CA ASN A 83 4.57 -0.35 13.72
C ASN A 83 3.72 -0.03 12.47
N ALA A 84 4.35 0.44 11.39
CA ALA A 84 3.76 0.51 10.06
C ALA A 84 4.18 -0.72 9.25
N VAL A 85 3.22 -1.30 8.53
CA VAL A 85 3.39 -2.42 7.61
C VAL A 85 2.91 -1.96 6.25
N CYS A 86 3.80 -1.96 5.26
CA CYS A 86 3.47 -1.52 3.91
C CYS A 86 3.27 -2.71 2.98
N LEU A 87 2.24 -2.65 2.17
CA LEU A 87 2.04 -3.53 1.02
C LEU A 87 2.56 -2.84 -0.24
N VAL A 88 2.99 -3.63 -1.22
CA VAL A 88 3.45 -3.11 -2.49
C VAL A 88 2.26 -2.70 -3.36
N GLY A 89 2.32 -1.48 -3.92
CA GLY A 89 1.42 -1.03 -4.96
C GLY A 89 2.06 -1.11 -6.34
N ASN A 90 1.28 -0.87 -7.38
CA ASN A 90 1.80 -0.87 -8.74
C ASN A 90 2.82 0.26 -8.98
N HIS A 91 2.72 1.37 -8.26
CA HIS A 91 3.70 2.45 -8.31
C HIS A 91 5.06 2.03 -7.76
N GLU A 92 5.12 1.35 -6.63
CA GLU A 92 6.37 0.79 -6.12
C GLU A 92 6.98 -0.25 -7.07
N VAL A 93 6.16 -1.11 -7.68
CA VAL A 93 6.64 -2.11 -8.67
C VAL A 93 7.29 -1.43 -9.88
N MET A 94 6.69 -0.35 -10.40
CA MET A 94 7.27 0.44 -11.50
C MET A 94 8.57 1.13 -11.07
N ALA A 95 8.54 1.77 -9.89
CA ALA A 95 9.64 2.60 -9.40
C ALA A 95 10.89 1.80 -9.07
N LEU A 96 10.78 0.66 -8.39
CA LEU A 96 11.93 -0.13 -7.93
C LEU A 96 12.91 -0.48 -9.04
N LYS A 97 12.40 -0.94 -10.19
CA LYS A 97 13.25 -1.28 -11.35
C LYS A 97 13.94 -0.05 -11.92
N CYS A 98 13.21 1.05 -12.04
CA CYS A 98 13.71 2.29 -12.62
C CYS A 98 14.70 2.99 -11.69
N LEU A 99 14.41 3.09 -10.39
CA LEU A 99 15.30 3.75 -9.43
C LEU A 99 16.63 3.01 -9.28
N LYS A 100 16.60 1.67 -9.24
CA LYS A 100 17.84 0.86 -9.24
C LYS A 100 18.71 1.12 -10.47
N PHE A 101 18.09 1.29 -11.63
CA PHE A 101 18.83 1.66 -12.84
C PHE A 101 19.33 3.09 -12.78
N LEU A 102 18.52 4.06 -12.36
CA LEU A 102 18.89 5.48 -12.30
C LEU A 102 20.02 5.78 -11.29
N ARG A 103 20.28 4.88 -10.34
CA ARG A 103 21.41 4.95 -9.40
C ARG A 103 22.74 4.50 -10.00
N GLN A 104 22.72 3.73 -11.06
CA GLN A 104 23.96 3.22 -11.66
C GLN A 104 24.74 4.35 -12.34
N GLU A 105 26.07 4.28 -12.24
CA GLU A 105 26.93 5.14 -13.06
C GLU A 105 26.67 4.87 -14.54
N ILE A 106 26.67 5.94 -15.34
CA ILE A 106 26.55 5.84 -16.79
C ILE A 106 27.89 5.37 -17.36
N THR A 107 27.99 4.08 -17.64
CA THR A 107 29.14 3.42 -18.28
C THR A 107 28.67 2.71 -19.54
N GLU A 108 29.61 2.30 -20.41
CA GLU A 108 29.24 1.47 -21.56
C GLU A 108 28.45 0.22 -21.13
N SER A 109 28.87 -0.42 -20.04
CA SER A 109 28.20 -1.63 -19.51
C SER A 109 26.83 -1.34 -18.91
N SER A 110 26.53 -0.14 -18.39
CA SER A 110 25.19 0.22 -17.92
C SER A 110 24.27 0.58 -19.09
N ILE A 111 24.83 1.17 -20.17
CA ILE A 111 24.07 1.45 -21.39
C ILE A 111 23.66 0.14 -22.10
N GLU A 112 24.51 -0.87 -22.13
CA GLU A 112 24.17 -2.20 -22.69
C GLU A 112 23.04 -2.92 -21.94
N LYS A 113 22.78 -2.56 -20.69
CA LYS A 113 21.68 -3.11 -19.88
C LYS A 113 20.33 -2.43 -20.13
N ILE A 114 20.32 -1.36 -20.91
CA ILE A 114 19.07 -0.68 -21.30
C ILE A 114 18.40 -1.54 -22.37
N ASP A 115 17.43 -2.33 -21.95
CA ASP A 115 16.57 -3.08 -22.86
C ASP A 115 15.23 -2.35 -23.09
N GLU A 116 14.49 -2.80 -24.10
CA GLU A 116 13.17 -2.26 -24.44
C GLU A 116 12.21 -2.32 -23.25
N LYS A 117 12.28 -3.38 -22.44
CA LYS A 117 11.44 -3.58 -21.29
C LYS A 117 11.70 -2.55 -20.18
N LEU A 118 12.94 -2.16 -19.94
CA LEU A 118 13.29 -1.11 -19.00
C LEU A 118 12.78 0.25 -19.49
N LEU A 119 12.92 0.53 -20.79
CA LEU A 119 12.41 1.77 -21.39
C LEU A 119 10.90 1.86 -21.32
N ASP A 120 10.19 0.78 -21.63
CA ASP A 120 8.72 0.70 -21.51
C ASP A 120 8.26 0.89 -20.08
N ASN A 121 8.96 0.27 -19.13
CA ASN A 121 8.64 0.43 -17.70
C ASN A 121 8.87 1.87 -17.23
N LEU A 122 9.96 2.49 -17.66
CA LEU A 122 10.26 3.89 -17.34
C LEU A 122 9.21 4.85 -17.95
N ALA A 123 8.82 4.62 -19.20
CA ALA A 123 7.79 5.41 -19.87
C ALA A 123 6.43 5.26 -19.19
N THR A 124 6.07 4.03 -18.83
CA THR A 124 4.84 3.73 -18.09
C THR A 124 4.85 4.41 -16.72
N TRP A 125 5.94 4.31 -15.99
CA TRP A 125 6.08 4.95 -14.69
C TRP A 125 6.01 6.47 -14.78
N GLN A 126 6.71 7.06 -15.77
CA GLN A 126 6.67 8.50 -16.00
C GLN A 126 5.26 8.98 -16.35
N TYR A 127 4.53 8.26 -17.19
CA TYR A 127 3.13 8.55 -17.51
C TYR A 127 2.23 8.52 -16.25
N ASN A 128 2.55 7.68 -15.28
CA ASN A 128 1.82 7.53 -14.02
C ASN A 128 2.24 8.53 -12.92
N GLY A 129 3.15 9.49 -13.21
CA GLY A 129 3.44 10.59 -12.29
C GLY A 129 4.75 10.44 -11.48
N ALA A 130 5.76 9.77 -12.04
CA ALA A 130 7.06 9.49 -11.40
C ALA A 130 7.92 10.74 -11.11
N GLU A 131 7.62 11.88 -11.71
CA GLU A 131 8.50 13.06 -11.72
C GLU A 131 8.92 13.53 -10.33
N THR A 132 7.95 13.61 -9.41
CA THR A 132 8.20 14.05 -8.03
C THR A 132 9.07 13.05 -7.27
N THR A 133 8.80 11.74 -7.43
CA THR A 133 9.60 10.67 -6.83
C THR A 133 11.05 10.70 -7.33
N ILE A 134 11.26 10.77 -8.63
CA ILE A 134 12.61 10.85 -9.23
C ILE A 134 13.34 12.10 -8.75
N SER A 135 12.64 13.24 -8.70
CA SER A 135 13.24 14.51 -8.29
C SER A 135 13.68 14.50 -6.83
N GLU A 136 12.85 13.99 -5.91
CA GLU A 136 13.21 13.89 -4.49
C GLU A 136 14.27 12.82 -4.25
N PHE A 137 14.15 11.63 -4.86
CA PHE A 137 15.11 10.54 -4.72
C PHE A 137 16.53 10.94 -5.12
N ARG A 138 16.69 11.68 -6.21
CA ARG A 138 18.01 12.17 -6.68
C ARG A 138 18.69 13.17 -5.74
N ARG A 139 17.98 13.75 -4.79
CA ARG A 139 18.53 14.68 -3.79
C ARG A 139 19.02 13.98 -2.54
N LEU A 140 18.71 12.71 -2.38
CA LEU A 140 19.20 11.89 -1.27
C LEU A 140 20.69 11.56 -1.50
N ASP A 141 21.42 11.38 -0.40
CA ASP A 141 22.74 10.74 -0.45
C ASP A 141 22.59 9.25 -0.82
N GLU A 142 23.73 8.64 -1.20
CA GLU A 142 23.75 7.27 -1.70
C GLU A 142 23.30 6.23 -0.68
N GLU A 143 23.58 6.43 0.61
CA GLU A 143 23.18 5.54 1.71
C GLU A 143 21.66 5.59 1.87
N THR A 144 21.09 6.78 1.98
CA THR A 144 19.63 6.97 2.09
C THR A 144 18.89 6.45 0.85
N GLN A 145 19.48 6.58 -0.35
CA GLN A 145 18.89 5.99 -1.56
C GLN A 145 18.80 4.46 -1.48
N LEU A 146 19.84 3.81 -0.92
CA LEU A 146 19.82 2.35 -0.70
C LEU A 146 18.76 1.97 0.33
N ASP A 147 18.75 2.66 1.47
CA ASP A 147 17.78 2.39 2.53
C ASP A 147 16.33 2.50 2.04
N VAL A 148 16.03 3.49 1.20
CA VAL A 148 14.70 3.66 0.58
C VAL A 148 14.36 2.49 -0.36
N LEU A 149 15.32 2.04 -1.17
CA LEU A 149 15.11 0.90 -2.07
C LEU A 149 14.90 -0.39 -1.29
N ASP A 150 15.75 -0.66 -0.30
CA ASP A 150 15.66 -1.85 0.54
C ASP A 150 14.33 -1.86 1.33
N PHE A 151 13.92 -0.71 1.87
CA PHE A 151 12.62 -0.58 2.53
C PHE A 151 11.43 -0.91 1.60
N MET A 152 11.46 -0.39 0.36
CA MET A 152 10.39 -0.69 -0.61
C MET A 152 10.42 -2.16 -1.09
N GLU A 153 11.59 -2.82 -1.10
CA GLU A 153 11.71 -4.24 -1.43
C GLU A 153 11.12 -5.14 -0.34
N ASP A 154 11.07 -4.67 0.90
CA ASP A 154 10.50 -5.36 2.05
C ASP A 154 8.96 -5.22 2.14
N PHE A 155 8.31 -4.51 1.21
CA PHE A 155 6.85 -4.37 1.19
C PHE A 155 6.19 -5.73 0.90
N LEU A 156 5.15 -6.04 1.67
CA LEU A 156 4.39 -7.28 1.52
C LEU A 156 3.52 -7.24 0.25
N VAL A 157 3.25 -8.39 -0.34
CA VAL A 157 2.31 -8.48 -1.47
C VAL A 157 0.86 -8.47 -0.99
N TYR A 158 0.60 -9.12 0.13
CA TYR A 158 -0.71 -9.18 0.80
C TYR A 158 -0.51 -9.40 2.30
N GLU A 159 -1.56 -9.21 3.07
CA GLU A 159 -1.60 -9.56 4.50
C GLU A 159 -2.96 -10.15 4.86
N THR A 160 -2.97 -11.09 5.80
CA THR A 160 -4.18 -11.69 6.34
C THR A 160 -4.27 -11.43 7.84
N LEU A 161 -5.41 -10.95 8.30
CA LEU A 161 -5.62 -10.58 9.71
C LEU A 161 -6.89 -11.21 10.25
N THR A 162 -6.87 -11.52 11.54
CA THR A 162 -8.11 -11.82 12.29
C THR A 162 -8.22 -10.81 13.43
N ILE A 163 -9.18 -9.89 13.33
CA ILE A 163 -9.42 -8.80 14.26
C ILE A 163 -10.85 -8.94 14.82
N GLU A 164 -10.99 -9.03 16.13
CA GLU A 164 -12.30 -9.20 16.82
C GLU A 164 -13.16 -10.33 16.19
N GLY A 165 -12.50 -11.44 15.79
CA GLY A 165 -13.16 -12.60 15.18
C GLY A 165 -13.59 -12.42 13.72
N LYS A 166 -13.24 -11.33 13.07
CA LYS A 166 -13.44 -11.07 11.64
C LYS A 166 -12.13 -11.29 10.89
N ASN A 167 -12.20 -11.95 9.75
CA ASN A 167 -11.06 -12.16 8.89
C ASN A 167 -10.97 -11.05 7.84
N TYR A 168 -9.75 -10.61 7.56
CA TYR A 168 -9.43 -9.61 6.55
C TYR A 168 -8.31 -10.11 5.64
N LEU A 169 -8.46 -9.88 4.35
CA LEU A 169 -7.40 -10.01 3.36
C LEU A 169 -7.10 -8.60 2.84
N LEU A 170 -5.89 -8.14 3.06
CA LEU A 170 -5.40 -6.84 2.62
C LEU A 170 -4.58 -7.05 1.35
N VAL A 171 -4.93 -6.35 0.28
CA VAL A 171 -4.18 -6.30 -0.98
C VAL A 171 -4.21 -4.88 -1.53
N HIS A 172 -3.28 -4.53 -2.41
CA HIS A 172 -3.29 -3.20 -3.02
C HIS A 172 -4.45 -3.03 -4.01
N GLY A 173 -4.49 -3.81 -5.06
CA GLY A 173 -5.48 -3.70 -6.14
C GLY A 173 -6.69 -4.60 -5.92
N GLY A 174 -6.68 -5.77 -6.55
CA GLY A 174 -7.77 -6.74 -6.46
C GLY A 174 -7.28 -8.16 -6.49
N LEU A 175 -8.13 -9.07 -6.96
CA LEU A 175 -7.80 -10.47 -7.21
C LEU A 175 -8.13 -10.79 -8.67
N GLY A 176 -7.14 -10.60 -9.54
CA GLY A 176 -7.29 -10.88 -10.96
C GLY A 176 -7.53 -12.36 -11.21
N ASN A 177 -8.43 -12.66 -12.15
CA ASN A 177 -8.81 -14.05 -12.44
C ASN A 177 -9.24 -14.83 -11.18
N PHE A 178 -10.08 -14.20 -10.37
CA PHE A 178 -10.56 -14.73 -9.10
C PHE A 178 -11.28 -16.08 -9.28
N SER A 179 -10.90 -17.05 -8.44
CA SER A 179 -11.62 -18.29 -8.19
C SER A 179 -11.69 -18.55 -6.69
N PRO A 180 -12.84 -19.03 -6.15
CA PRO A 180 -12.97 -19.36 -4.73
C PRO A 180 -12.01 -20.46 -4.25
N GLU A 181 -11.52 -21.30 -5.16
CA GLU A 181 -10.60 -22.42 -4.88
C GLU A 181 -9.13 -22.01 -5.00
N LYS A 182 -8.86 -20.78 -5.44
CA LYS A 182 -7.49 -20.29 -5.66
C LYS A 182 -6.93 -19.72 -4.38
N ASP A 183 -5.82 -20.28 -3.90
CA ASP A 183 -5.10 -19.72 -2.76
C ASP A 183 -4.46 -18.39 -3.10
N ILE A 184 -4.31 -17.52 -2.11
CA ILE A 184 -3.73 -16.16 -2.32
C ILE A 184 -2.30 -16.23 -2.89
N GLU A 185 -1.55 -17.26 -2.53
CA GLU A 185 -0.18 -17.51 -3.00
C GLU A 185 -0.10 -17.88 -4.49
N ASP A 186 -1.21 -18.28 -5.09
CA ASP A 186 -1.29 -18.66 -6.51
C ASP A 186 -1.56 -17.47 -7.44
N TYR A 187 -1.84 -16.28 -6.86
CA TYR A 187 -2.03 -15.07 -7.65
C TYR A 187 -0.68 -14.47 -8.06
N SER A 188 -0.58 -14.04 -9.32
CA SER A 188 0.59 -13.27 -9.73
C SER A 188 0.61 -11.89 -9.06
N LEU A 189 1.81 -11.30 -8.95
CA LEU A 189 1.93 -9.92 -8.47
C LEU A 189 1.03 -8.96 -9.27
N HIS A 190 0.93 -9.16 -10.59
CA HIS A 190 0.07 -8.35 -11.47
C HIS A 190 -1.41 -8.47 -11.07
N ASP A 191 -1.91 -9.69 -10.79
CA ASP A 191 -3.30 -9.93 -10.38
C ASP A 191 -3.65 -9.20 -9.07
N ILE A 192 -2.65 -8.92 -8.22
CA ILE A 192 -2.84 -8.30 -6.89
C ILE A 192 -2.66 -6.78 -6.93
N VAL A 193 -1.74 -6.25 -7.76
CA VAL A 193 -1.41 -4.82 -7.71
C VAL A 193 -1.99 -4.00 -8.86
N TRP A 194 -2.45 -4.62 -9.96
CA TRP A 194 -2.97 -3.90 -11.14
C TRP A 194 -4.46 -4.13 -11.39
N GLU A 195 -4.96 -5.30 -11.01
CA GLU A 195 -6.34 -5.65 -11.31
C GLU A 195 -7.32 -4.90 -10.41
N ARG A 196 -8.39 -4.43 -11.03
CA ARG A 196 -9.47 -3.75 -10.32
C ARG A 196 -10.54 -4.74 -9.92
N PRO A 197 -11.03 -4.67 -8.67
CA PRO A 197 -12.11 -5.55 -8.23
C PRO A 197 -13.41 -5.34 -8.99
N ASP A 198 -14.18 -6.40 -9.11
CA ASP A 198 -15.60 -6.32 -9.42
C ASP A 198 -16.37 -5.97 -8.12
N TYR A 199 -16.75 -4.72 -7.96
CA TYR A 199 -17.46 -4.20 -6.77
C TYR A 199 -18.89 -4.75 -6.64
N GLY A 200 -19.44 -5.31 -7.71
CA GLY A 200 -20.71 -6.04 -7.70
C GLY A 200 -20.61 -7.45 -7.12
N ARG A 201 -19.40 -7.98 -6.92
CA ARG A 201 -19.15 -9.35 -6.48
C ARG A 201 -18.90 -9.43 -4.97
N GLN A 202 -19.39 -10.49 -4.33
CA GLN A 202 -18.87 -10.95 -3.05
C GLN A 202 -17.75 -11.95 -3.29
N TYR A 203 -16.53 -11.63 -2.88
CA TYR A 203 -15.37 -12.48 -3.06
C TYR A 203 -15.35 -13.63 -2.06
N PHE A 204 -15.61 -13.35 -0.80
CA PHE A 204 -15.55 -14.32 0.30
C PHE A 204 -16.80 -14.21 1.18
N GLU A 205 -17.21 -15.35 1.77
CA GLU A 205 -18.36 -15.39 2.71
C GLU A 205 -17.99 -14.82 4.08
N ASN A 206 -16.79 -15.15 4.61
CA ASN A 206 -16.37 -14.89 5.98
C ASN A 206 -15.09 -14.07 6.09
N THR A 207 -14.62 -13.46 4.98
CA THR A 207 -13.42 -12.64 4.95
C THR A 207 -13.73 -11.32 4.26
N TYR A 208 -13.29 -10.23 4.85
CA TYR A 208 -13.34 -8.91 4.22
C TYR A 208 -12.14 -8.74 3.31
N LEU A 209 -12.38 -8.44 2.03
CA LEU A 209 -11.34 -8.00 1.09
C LEU A 209 -11.16 -6.48 1.26
N VAL A 210 -9.95 -6.03 1.59
CA VAL A 210 -9.63 -4.60 1.73
C VAL A 210 -8.67 -4.19 0.63
N THR A 211 -9.03 -3.17 -0.16
CA THR A 211 -8.29 -2.75 -1.35
C THR A 211 -8.08 -1.24 -1.43
N GLY A 212 -7.02 -0.83 -2.11
CA GLY A 212 -6.72 0.52 -2.59
C GLY A 212 -6.86 0.65 -4.10
N HIS A 213 -5.87 1.27 -4.75
CA HIS A 213 -5.64 1.32 -6.20
C HIS A 213 -6.73 1.97 -7.06
N THR A 214 -7.97 1.68 -6.77
CA THR A 214 -9.11 2.23 -7.54
C THR A 214 -9.76 3.35 -6.73
N PRO A 215 -9.57 4.60 -7.14
CA PRO A 215 -10.23 5.71 -6.48
C PRO A 215 -11.73 5.47 -6.35
N THR A 216 -12.26 5.58 -5.14
CA THR A 216 -13.68 5.32 -4.84
C THR A 216 -14.64 6.24 -5.59
N GLN A 217 -14.12 7.31 -6.19
CA GLN A 217 -14.83 8.15 -7.16
C GLN A 217 -15.17 7.43 -8.47
N LEU A 218 -14.42 6.38 -8.80
CA LEU A 218 -14.59 5.60 -10.03
C LEU A 218 -15.45 4.34 -9.84
N ILE A 219 -15.86 4.05 -8.60
CA ILE A 219 -16.74 2.93 -8.30
C ILE A 219 -18.18 3.38 -8.57
N ALA A 220 -18.78 2.80 -9.61
CA ALA A 220 -20.13 3.19 -10.06
C ALA A 220 -21.22 2.94 -8.99
N GLU A 221 -21.03 1.93 -8.17
CA GLU A 221 -21.92 1.55 -7.07
C GLU A 221 -21.76 2.44 -5.83
N ASN A 222 -20.73 3.29 -5.76
CA ASN A 222 -20.48 4.14 -4.61
C ASN A 222 -21.38 5.38 -4.59
N GLU A 223 -22.39 5.38 -3.72
CA GLU A 223 -23.28 6.52 -3.52
C GLU A 223 -22.58 7.78 -2.95
N LYS A 224 -21.37 7.60 -2.38
CA LYS A 224 -20.55 8.68 -1.80
C LYS A 224 -19.14 8.68 -2.40
N PRO A 225 -18.97 9.12 -3.67
CA PRO A 225 -17.66 9.15 -4.32
C PRO A 225 -16.61 9.91 -3.48
N GLY A 226 -15.42 9.31 -3.33
CA GLY A 226 -14.33 9.86 -2.52
C GLY A 226 -14.43 9.58 -1.02
N TYR A 227 -15.34 8.72 -0.61
CA TYR A 227 -15.41 8.11 0.73
C TYR A 227 -15.20 6.62 0.62
N ILE A 228 -14.78 5.96 1.71
CA ILE A 228 -14.61 4.51 1.77
C ILE A 228 -15.89 3.83 1.28
N TYR A 229 -15.73 2.88 0.36
CA TYR A 229 -16.82 2.05 -0.14
C TYR A 229 -16.83 0.72 0.62
N ARG A 230 -18.02 0.29 1.09
CA ARG A 230 -18.17 -0.94 1.87
C ARG A 230 -19.45 -1.69 1.45
N GLU A 231 -19.27 -2.75 0.71
CA GLU A 231 -20.35 -3.63 0.28
C GLU A 231 -19.86 -5.08 0.14
N LYS A 232 -20.73 -6.07 0.38
CA LYS A 232 -20.47 -7.49 0.07
C LYS A 232 -19.13 -8.03 0.60
N ASN A 233 -18.78 -7.69 1.86
CA ASN A 233 -17.49 -8.00 2.46
C ASN A 233 -16.27 -7.43 1.69
N HIS A 234 -16.47 -6.33 0.98
CA HIS A 234 -15.40 -5.57 0.34
C HIS A 234 -15.32 -4.17 0.96
N ILE A 235 -14.10 -3.70 1.21
CA ILE A 235 -13.78 -2.37 1.72
C ILE A 235 -12.77 -1.75 0.76
N ALA A 236 -13.18 -0.79 -0.07
CA ALA A 236 -12.29 -0.03 -0.93
C ALA A 236 -11.95 1.31 -0.26
N ILE A 237 -10.65 1.58 -0.07
CA ILE A 237 -10.17 2.65 0.82
C ILE A 237 -9.39 3.75 0.09
N ASP A 238 -9.07 3.60 -1.20
CA ASP A 238 -8.47 4.69 -1.99
C ASP A 238 -9.50 5.80 -2.22
N CYS A 239 -9.47 6.82 -1.39
CA CYS A 239 -10.34 7.99 -1.52
C CYS A 239 -9.74 9.09 -2.40
N GLY A 240 -8.71 8.77 -3.20
CA GLY A 240 -8.11 9.64 -4.21
C GLY A 240 -7.33 10.81 -3.62
N ALA A 241 -6.42 10.57 -2.69
CA ALA A 241 -5.69 11.60 -1.94
C ALA A 241 -5.06 12.67 -2.84
N CYS A 242 -4.48 12.28 -3.98
CA CYS A 242 -3.84 13.19 -4.93
C CYS A 242 -4.81 13.90 -5.88
N ASN A 243 -6.13 13.65 -5.81
CA ASN A 243 -7.13 14.31 -6.64
C ASN A 243 -7.62 15.62 -5.98
N PRO A 244 -8.01 16.65 -6.75
CA PRO A 244 -8.41 17.96 -6.19
C PRO A 244 -9.56 17.90 -5.17
N SER A 245 -10.45 16.92 -5.27
CA SER A 245 -11.57 16.72 -4.34
C SER A 245 -11.40 15.44 -3.50
N GLY A 246 -10.24 14.80 -3.60
CA GLY A 246 -9.93 13.57 -2.90
C GLY A 246 -9.50 13.81 -1.46
N ARG A 247 -9.31 12.72 -0.76
CA ARG A 247 -8.84 12.71 0.63
C ARG A 247 -8.06 11.44 0.92
N LEU A 248 -7.22 11.50 1.93
CA LEU A 248 -6.64 10.31 2.52
C LEU A 248 -7.56 9.82 3.63
N ALA A 249 -7.87 8.53 3.63
CA ALA A 249 -8.77 7.92 4.59
C ALA A 249 -8.08 6.84 5.43
N ALA A 250 -8.53 6.67 6.66
CA ALA A 250 -8.17 5.54 7.52
C ALA A 250 -9.42 4.82 7.99
N ILE A 251 -9.35 3.49 8.07
CA ILE A 251 -10.33 2.67 8.76
C ILE A 251 -9.69 1.95 9.94
N CYS A 252 -10.33 2.00 11.10
CA CYS A 252 -9.98 1.18 12.26
C CYS A 252 -10.70 -0.16 12.15
N LEU A 253 -9.98 -1.28 12.10
CA LEU A 253 -10.58 -2.60 11.86
C LEU A 253 -11.36 -3.12 13.06
N GLU A 254 -11.01 -2.75 14.30
CA GLU A 254 -11.72 -3.13 15.52
C GLU A 254 -13.10 -2.49 15.58
N SER A 255 -13.17 -1.17 15.39
CA SER A 255 -14.42 -0.41 15.51
C SER A 255 -15.20 -0.25 14.21
N GLY A 256 -14.50 -0.33 13.07
CA GLY A 256 -15.02 0.04 11.76
C GLY A 256 -15.17 1.55 11.58
N GLU A 257 -14.57 2.37 12.47
CA GLU A 257 -14.57 3.84 12.37
C GLU A 257 -13.72 4.31 11.19
N GLU A 258 -14.26 5.23 10.42
CA GLU A 258 -13.61 5.86 9.26
C GLU A 258 -13.20 7.29 9.62
N THR A 259 -11.96 7.65 9.28
CA THR A 259 -11.40 9.00 9.46
C THR A 259 -10.86 9.54 8.14
N TYR A 260 -11.08 10.84 7.88
CA TYR A 260 -10.72 11.51 6.62
C TYR A 260 -9.91 12.78 6.84
#